data_dbf28c1eef01b937552aaf3975ad6c79
#
_entry.id   dbf28c1eef01b937552aaf3975ad6c79
#
_cell.length_a   1.000
_cell.length_b   1.000
_cell.length_c   1.000
_cell.angle_alpha   90.00
_cell.angle_beta   90.00
_cell.angle_gamma   90.00
#
_symmetry.space_group_name_H-M   'P 1'
#
loop_
_entity.id
_entity.type
_entity.pdbx_description
1 polymer ?
#
loop_
_entity_poly.entity_id
_entity_poly.type
_entity_poly.pdbx_seq_one_letter_code
_entity_poly.pdbx_strand_id
1 'polypeptide(L)'
;MIIDGIEYKLIPGLMDYYVSKQGLVYSARRDRILKGHPDRKGYLNIYPMIGHNKKKTMRVHRAVALAWIPNPDNKPEVHHKDEDKTNNSVDNLAWVLLKKM
;
A
#
# COMPACT_ATOMS: atom_id res chain seq x y z
N MET A 1 4.81 -6.37 13.33
CA MET A 1 3.75 -5.99 14.30
C MET A 1 2.48 -6.77 14.00
N ILE A 2 1.88 -7.34 15.02
CA ILE A 2 0.66 -8.14 14.84
C ILE A 2 -0.49 -7.44 15.55
N ILE A 3 -1.60 -7.24 14.80
CA ILE A 3 -2.82 -6.62 15.32
C ILE A 3 -3.98 -7.54 14.94
N ASP A 4 -4.73 -8.00 15.94
CA ASP A 4 -5.86 -8.92 15.73
C ASP A 4 -5.48 -10.15 14.90
N GLY A 5 -4.27 -10.69 15.14
CA GLY A 5 -3.78 -11.88 14.45
C GLY A 5 -3.23 -11.62 13.05
N ILE A 6 -3.23 -10.39 12.58
CA ILE A 6 -2.74 -10.03 11.25
C ILE A 6 -1.39 -9.33 11.36
N GLU A 7 -0.42 -9.77 10.56
CA GLU A 7 0.90 -9.15 10.55
C GLU A 7 0.93 -7.91 9.66
N TYR A 8 1.53 -6.84 10.18
CA TYR A 8 1.73 -5.58 9.46
C TYR A 8 3.21 -5.23 9.41
N LYS A 9 3.65 -4.69 8.31
CA LYS A 9 5.02 -4.16 8.15
C LYS A 9 4.97 -2.66 7.94
N LEU A 10 6.01 -1.96 8.45
CA LEU A 10 6.16 -0.53 8.23
C LEU A 10 6.22 -0.24 6.72
N ILE A 11 5.45 0.75 6.28
CA ILE A 11 5.51 1.20 4.89
C ILE A 11 6.80 2.00 4.70
N PRO A 12 7.72 1.57 3.80
CA PRO A 12 8.97 2.29 3.60
C PRO A 12 8.75 3.76 3.23
N GLY A 13 9.50 4.63 3.87
CA GLY A 13 9.39 6.07 3.62
C GLY A 13 8.33 6.79 4.42
N LEU A 14 7.52 6.07 5.19
CA LEU A 14 6.50 6.67 6.06
C LEU A 14 6.77 6.32 7.51
N MET A 15 6.47 7.25 8.41
CA MET A 15 6.50 6.99 9.84
C MET A 15 5.09 6.65 10.30
N ASP A 16 4.97 5.69 11.24
CA ASP A 16 3.72 5.37 11.91
C ASP A 16 2.63 4.75 11.04
N TYR A 17 2.96 4.32 9.82
CA TYR A 17 2.01 3.66 8.93
C TYR A 17 2.52 2.29 8.55
N TYR A 18 1.67 1.29 8.73
CA TYR A 18 1.99 -0.12 8.52
C TYR A 18 0.96 -0.74 7.58
N VAL A 19 1.36 -1.78 6.84
CA VAL A 19 0.45 -2.40 5.88
C VAL A 19 0.52 -3.92 5.99
N SER A 20 -0.64 -4.57 5.87
CA SER A 20 -0.75 -6.03 5.87
C SER A 20 -0.62 -6.59 4.47
N LYS A 21 -0.46 -7.92 4.36
CA LYS A 21 -0.43 -8.60 3.07
C LYS A 21 -1.75 -8.49 2.32
N GLN A 22 -2.84 -8.20 3.02
CA GLN A 22 -4.17 -8.09 2.43
C GLN A 22 -4.49 -6.68 1.96
N GLY A 23 -3.62 -5.71 2.25
CA GLY A 23 -3.86 -4.33 1.86
C GLY A 23 -4.56 -3.48 2.90
N LEU A 24 -4.63 -3.94 4.14
CA LEU A 24 -5.11 -3.12 5.24
C LEU A 24 -3.96 -2.24 5.74
N VAL A 25 -4.25 -0.98 6.00
CA VAL A 25 -3.25 -0.03 6.49
C VAL A 25 -3.57 0.32 7.94
N TYR A 26 -2.57 0.22 8.80
CA TYR A 26 -2.72 0.63 10.20
C TYR A 26 -1.99 1.95 10.43
N SER A 27 -2.71 2.93 10.98
CA SER A 27 -2.12 4.20 11.40
C SER A 27 -1.86 4.14 12.91
N ALA A 28 -0.58 4.12 13.29
CA ALA A 28 -0.23 4.12 14.71
C ALA A 28 -0.57 5.46 15.37
N ARG A 29 -0.56 6.53 14.57
CA ARG A 29 -0.88 7.88 15.10
C ARG A 29 -2.34 7.97 15.55
N ARG A 30 -3.25 7.32 14.80
CA ARG A 30 -4.69 7.33 15.09
C ARG A 30 -5.17 6.06 15.76
N ASP A 31 -4.30 5.05 15.85
CA ASP A 31 -4.61 3.72 16.38
C ASP A 31 -5.86 3.15 15.71
N ARG A 32 -5.85 3.11 14.37
CA ARG A 32 -6.99 2.62 13.61
C ARG A 32 -6.56 2.09 12.25
N ILE A 33 -7.41 1.20 11.71
CA ILE A 33 -7.23 0.64 10.37
C ILE A 33 -7.83 1.59 9.35
N LEU A 34 -7.07 1.84 8.29
CA LEU A 34 -7.49 2.67 7.16
C LEU A 34 -7.70 1.76 5.95
N LYS A 35 -8.87 1.85 5.33
CA LYS A 35 -9.21 0.98 4.19
C LYS A 35 -8.89 1.60 2.84
N GLY A 36 -8.56 2.88 2.81
CA GLY A 36 -8.32 3.58 1.56
C GLY A 36 -9.60 4.08 0.91
N HIS A 37 -9.44 5.00 -0.01
CA HIS A 37 -10.54 5.61 -0.75
C HIS A 37 -10.27 5.49 -2.24
N PRO A 38 -11.27 5.13 -3.05
CA PRO A 38 -11.07 5.00 -4.49
C PRO A 38 -10.89 6.36 -5.15
N ASP A 39 -9.96 6.43 -6.12
CA ASP A 39 -9.82 7.62 -6.95
C ASP A 39 -10.63 7.44 -8.23
N ARG A 40 -10.51 8.39 -9.17
CA ARG A 40 -11.27 8.37 -10.42
C ARG A 40 -10.96 7.13 -11.26
N LYS A 41 -9.77 6.57 -11.12
CA LYS A 41 -9.34 5.40 -11.88
C LYS A 41 -9.65 4.09 -11.17
N GLY A 42 -10.22 4.16 -9.96
CA GLY A 42 -10.58 2.98 -9.18
C GLY A 42 -9.49 2.44 -8.27
N TYR A 43 -8.35 3.10 -8.20
CA TYR A 43 -7.29 2.70 -7.27
C TYR A 43 -7.62 3.19 -5.86
N LEU A 44 -7.34 2.36 -4.86
CA LEU A 44 -7.50 2.75 -3.46
C LEU A 44 -6.28 3.56 -3.01
N ASN A 45 -6.55 4.67 -2.34
CA ASN A 45 -5.51 5.57 -1.84
C ASN A 45 -5.65 5.81 -0.35
N ILE A 46 -4.51 6.03 0.31
CA ILE A 46 -4.45 6.57 1.66
C ILE A 46 -3.74 7.92 1.60
N TYR A 47 -3.92 8.72 2.65
CA TYR A 47 -3.37 10.06 2.71
C TYR A 47 -2.56 10.25 3.99
N PRO A 48 -1.38 9.61 4.08
CA PRO A 48 -0.58 9.67 5.31
C PRO A 48 -0.01 11.07 5.54
N MET A 49 0.09 11.43 6.80
CA MET A 49 0.77 12.65 7.21
C MET A 49 2.29 12.43 7.11
N ILE A 50 2.97 13.33 6.43
CA ILE A 50 4.43 13.25 6.24
C ILE A 50 5.19 14.35 6.96
N GLY A 51 4.47 15.17 7.71
CA GLY A 51 5.04 16.28 8.46
C GLY A 51 3.94 17.10 9.09
N HIS A 52 4.32 18.26 9.61
CA HIS A 52 3.33 19.14 10.22
C HIS A 52 2.38 19.68 9.15
N ASN A 53 1.11 19.32 9.26
CA ASN A 53 0.05 19.76 8.33
C ASN A 53 0.30 19.41 6.86
N LYS A 54 1.12 18.37 6.59
CA LYS A 54 1.36 17.92 5.23
C LYS A 54 0.88 16.50 5.04
N LYS A 55 0.15 16.26 3.97
CA LYS A 55 -0.32 14.94 3.57
C LYS A 55 0.30 14.54 2.25
N LYS A 56 0.50 13.23 2.08
CA LYS A 56 0.94 12.65 0.83
C LYS A 56 -0.17 11.75 0.31
N THR A 57 -0.31 11.63 -1.00
CA THR A 57 -1.20 10.64 -1.59
C THR A 57 -0.41 9.38 -1.86
N MET A 58 -0.91 8.24 -1.40
CA MET A 58 -0.24 6.96 -1.63
C MET A 58 -1.24 5.88 -2.00
N ARG A 59 -0.97 5.17 -3.09
CA ARG A 59 -1.81 4.05 -3.49
C ARG A 59 -1.55 2.84 -2.61
N VAL A 60 -2.61 2.19 -2.18
CA VAL A 60 -2.51 1.05 -1.26
C VAL A 60 -1.70 -0.09 -1.89
N HIS A 61 -1.93 -0.41 -3.19
CA HIS A 61 -1.18 -1.50 -3.84
C HIS A 61 0.33 -1.23 -3.82
N ARG A 62 0.72 0.03 -3.97
CA ARG A 62 2.14 0.37 -3.92
C ARG A 62 2.70 0.21 -2.51
N ALA A 63 1.92 0.57 -1.49
CA ALA A 63 2.33 0.36 -0.10
C ALA A 63 2.56 -1.11 0.21
N VAL A 64 1.65 -1.98 -0.24
CA VAL A 64 1.79 -3.43 -0.06
C VAL A 64 3.05 -3.94 -0.76
N ALA A 65 3.25 -3.54 -2.01
CA ALA A 65 4.40 -4.00 -2.78
C ALA A 65 5.72 -3.53 -2.16
N LEU A 66 5.79 -2.27 -1.72
CA LEU A 66 7.00 -1.73 -1.09
C LEU A 66 7.35 -2.47 0.19
N ALA A 67 6.35 -2.83 0.99
CA ALA A 67 6.60 -3.46 2.28
C ALA A 67 6.83 -4.97 2.19
N TRP A 68 6.19 -5.64 1.23
CA TRP A 68 6.11 -7.10 1.24
C TRP A 68 6.76 -7.80 0.04
N ILE A 69 6.92 -7.12 -1.10
CA ILE A 69 7.41 -7.77 -2.32
C ILE A 69 8.80 -7.23 -2.66
N PRO A 70 9.84 -8.09 -2.65
CA PRO A 70 11.19 -7.64 -3.04
C PRO A 70 11.20 -7.09 -4.46
N ASN A 71 12.02 -6.06 -4.67
CA ASN A 71 12.14 -5.41 -5.98
C ASN A 71 13.62 -5.22 -6.32
N PRO A 72 14.36 -6.33 -6.52
CA PRO A 72 15.81 -6.24 -6.73
C PRO A 72 16.20 -5.53 -8.01
N ASP A 73 15.32 -5.55 -9.02
CA ASP A 73 15.57 -4.88 -10.29
C ASP A 73 15.08 -3.43 -10.30
N ASN A 74 14.59 -2.95 -9.17
CA ASN A 74 14.10 -1.58 -9.02
C ASN A 74 13.06 -1.19 -10.08
N LYS A 75 12.09 -2.08 -10.31
CA LYS A 75 11.03 -1.83 -11.29
C LYS A 75 10.08 -0.76 -10.77
N PRO A 76 9.62 0.16 -11.62
CA PRO A 76 8.90 1.36 -11.16
C PRO A 76 7.41 1.17 -10.91
N GLU A 77 6.77 0.16 -11.50
CA GLU A 77 5.32 0.04 -11.46
C GLU A 77 4.85 -1.21 -10.75
N VAL A 78 3.64 -1.17 -10.18
CA VAL A 78 2.99 -2.30 -9.55
C VAL A 78 1.76 -2.67 -10.35
N HIS A 79 1.65 -3.95 -10.72
CA HIS A 79 0.57 -4.48 -11.56
C HIS A 79 -0.38 -5.34 -10.72
N HIS A 80 -1.70 -5.15 -10.92
CA HIS A 80 -2.73 -6.04 -10.38
C HIS A 80 -2.93 -7.20 -11.35
N LYS A 81 -2.58 -8.42 -10.94
CA LYS A 81 -2.60 -9.58 -11.85
C LYS A 81 -3.98 -9.89 -12.41
N ASP A 82 -5.04 -9.71 -11.60
CA ASP A 82 -6.42 -9.92 -12.03
C ASP A 82 -7.08 -8.65 -12.59
N GLU A 83 -6.32 -7.56 -12.69
CA GLU A 83 -6.78 -6.25 -13.15
C GLU A 83 -7.84 -5.61 -12.24
N ASP A 84 -8.10 -6.18 -11.08
CA ASP A 84 -8.99 -5.57 -10.09
C ASP A 84 -8.19 -4.62 -9.21
N LYS A 85 -8.36 -3.33 -9.40
CA LYS A 85 -7.60 -2.28 -8.70
C LYS A 85 -7.89 -2.21 -7.21
N THR A 86 -8.93 -2.88 -6.75
CA THR A 86 -9.28 -2.95 -5.33
C THR A 86 -8.72 -4.19 -4.64
N ASN A 87 -8.22 -5.16 -5.40
CA ASN A 87 -7.62 -6.37 -4.84
C ASN A 87 -6.14 -6.16 -4.61
N ASN A 88 -5.80 -5.60 -3.45
CA ASN A 88 -4.44 -5.22 -3.09
C ASN A 88 -3.72 -6.25 -2.24
N SER A 89 -4.15 -7.51 -2.35
CA SER A 89 -3.48 -8.63 -1.69
C SER A 89 -2.12 -8.86 -2.33
N VAL A 90 -1.13 -9.21 -1.53
CA VAL A 90 0.25 -9.43 -1.99
C VAL A 90 0.32 -10.46 -3.12
N ASP A 91 -0.55 -11.48 -3.07
CA ASP A 91 -0.57 -12.54 -4.10
C ASP A 91 -1.05 -12.04 -5.46
N ASN A 92 -1.73 -10.89 -5.48
CA ASN A 92 -2.27 -10.31 -6.70
C ASN A 92 -1.39 -9.22 -7.30
N LEU A 93 -0.25 -8.92 -6.68
CA LEU A 93 0.60 -7.79 -7.09
C LEU A 93 1.94 -8.26 -7.59
N ALA A 94 2.49 -7.52 -8.57
CA ALA A 94 3.83 -7.76 -9.08
C ALA A 94 4.49 -6.47 -9.50
N TRP A 95 5.79 -6.35 -9.25
CA TRP A 95 6.58 -5.24 -9.79
C TRP A 95 6.80 -5.46 -11.28
N VAL A 96 6.61 -4.41 -12.09
CA VAL A 96 6.78 -4.48 -13.54
C VAL A 96 7.51 -3.24 -14.04
N LEU A 97 8.19 -3.39 -15.18
CA LEU A 97 8.94 -2.27 -15.78
C LEU A 97 8.02 -1.21 -16.34
N LEU A 98 7.02 -1.65 -17.09
CA LEU A 98 6.04 -0.76 -17.68
C LEU A 98 4.66 -1.33 -17.46
N LYS A 99 3.74 -0.46 -17.07
CA LYS A 99 2.36 -0.87 -16.93
C LYS A 99 1.79 -1.02 -18.34
N LYS A 100 1.34 -2.21 -18.67
CA LYS A 100 0.75 -2.51 -19.96
C LYS A 100 -0.62 -1.84 -20.04
N MET A 101 -0.83 -1.12 -21.12
CA MET A 101 -2.12 -0.48 -21.37
C MET A 101 -3.03 -1.39 -22.17
#